data_3536c7921948095e5996d6b755f751bd
#
_entry.id   3536c7921948095e5996d6b755f751bd
#
_cell.length_a   1.000
_cell.length_b   1.000
_cell.length_c   1.000
_cell.angle_alpha   90.00
_cell.angle_beta   90.00
_cell.angle_gamma   90.00
#
_symmetry.space_group_name_H-M   'P 1'
#
loop_
_entity.id
_entity.type
_entity.pdbx_description
1 polymer ?
#
loop_
_entity_poly.entity_id
_entity_poly.type
_entity_poly.pdbx_seq_one_letter_code
_entity_poly.pdbx_strand_id
1 'polypeptide(L)'
;MKLRMSTILLATVLFVGSCLLGVASAQAFTVPSTPQSYVLDEAGVLSSSEKSDLENLLNGWQAQTKNQAAVYLFKSLDNETIETVALQVFQKWGLGEKGQDNGLLFVAAIDDRKFRLEVGYGLEGNLTDIQARRILDENVGPLFKEGKYTEGIKSGLTRAFRVIQGKEFIPNESAQNDGKPKGQMNWFYLFWLGLVILNILARVLGKSKAWWAGGVLGGIIGVVIDLLTGWWPIIPILIVLGLLFDYIVSKHPPKSGGRHGGMIWPIFFGGGGHGGSSGGGGFGGGSSGGGGSSGSW
;
A
#
# COMPACT_ATOMS: atom_id res chain seq x y z
N MET A 1 -54.14 11.35 31.81
CA MET A 1 -53.36 11.68 30.63
C MET A 1 -52.08 12.49 30.92
N LYS A 2 -52.09 13.42 31.88
CA LYS A 2 -50.89 14.23 32.26
C LYS A 2 -49.72 13.45 32.86
N LEU A 3 -49.96 12.35 33.59
CA LEU A 3 -48.91 11.55 34.22
C LEU A 3 -48.05 10.74 33.19
N ARG A 4 -48.65 10.31 32.08
CA ARG A 4 -47.91 9.59 31.00
C ARG A 4 -47.01 10.49 30.16
N MET A 5 -47.37 11.75 29.99
CA MET A 5 -46.56 12.75 29.26
C MET A 5 -45.29 13.14 30.04
N SER A 6 -45.37 13.23 31.35
CA SER A 6 -44.23 13.56 32.22
C SER A 6 -43.17 12.44 32.24
N THR A 7 -43.58 11.16 32.21
CA THR A 7 -42.68 10.03 32.18
C THR A 7 -41.98 9.87 30.83
N ILE A 8 -42.70 10.15 29.74
CA ILE A 8 -42.07 10.16 28.37
C ILE A 8 -41.05 11.30 28.26
N LEU A 9 -41.38 12.48 28.78
CA LEU A 9 -40.45 13.61 28.75
C LEU A 9 -39.17 13.35 29.57
N LEU A 10 -39.32 12.69 30.74
CA LEU A 10 -38.17 12.31 31.58
C LEU A 10 -37.29 11.24 30.91
N ALA A 11 -37.92 10.28 30.25
CA ALA A 11 -37.20 9.22 29.54
C ALA A 11 -36.44 9.75 28.31
N THR A 12 -37.01 10.73 27.57
CA THR A 12 -36.33 11.36 26.45
C THR A 12 -35.18 12.25 26.92
N VAL A 13 -35.31 12.99 28.01
CA VAL A 13 -34.20 13.78 28.58
C VAL A 13 -33.09 12.90 29.09
N LEU A 14 -33.37 11.76 29.72
CA LEU A 14 -32.37 10.79 30.15
C LEU A 14 -31.68 10.10 28.95
N PHE A 15 -32.40 9.78 27.88
CA PHE A 15 -31.83 9.19 26.67
C PHE A 15 -30.92 10.18 25.90
N VAL A 16 -31.34 11.43 25.77
CA VAL A 16 -30.52 12.49 25.16
C VAL A 16 -29.30 12.81 26.02
N GLY A 17 -29.45 12.84 27.35
CA GLY A 17 -28.33 13.00 28.29
C GLY A 17 -27.32 11.86 28.22
N SER A 18 -27.79 10.63 28.03
CA SER A 18 -26.90 9.44 27.86
C SER A 18 -26.13 9.46 26.53
N CYS A 19 -26.74 9.99 25.44
CA CYS A 19 -26.06 10.15 24.15
C CYS A 19 -24.96 11.24 24.16
N LEU A 20 -25.09 12.26 25.01
CA LEU A 20 -24.11 13.35 25.11
C LEU A 20 -22.87 12.97 25.94
N LEU A 21 -22.92 11.92 26.76
CA LEU A 21 -21.79 11.47 27.58
C LEU A 21 -20.83 10.52 26.85
N GLY A 22 -21.11 10.15 25.62
CA GLY A 22 -20.34 9.17 24.82
C GLY A 22 -19.37 9.78 23.79
N VAL A 23 -19.06 11.06 23.85
CA VAL A 23 -17.99 11.62 22.99
C VAL A 23 -16.65 11.25 23.61
N ALA A 24 -16.18 10.04 23.29
CA ALA A 24 -14.79 9.69 23.50
C ALA A 24 -13.95 10.72 22.73
N SER A 25 -13.18 11.54 23.43
CA SER A 25 -12.22 12.44 22.82
C SER A 25 -11.23 11.57 22.07
N ALA A 26 -11.30 11.56 20.74
CA ALA A 26 -10.23 11.03 19.92
C ALA A 26 -8.99 11.87 20.24
N GLN A 27 -8.02 11.29 20.95
CA GLN A 27 -6.74 11.96 21.17
C GLN A 27 -6.03 11.95 19.83
N ALA A 28 -5.83 13.13 19.26
CA ALA A 28 -5.02 13.30 18.09
C ALA A 28 -3.54 13.13 18.47
N PHE A 29 -2.74 12.50 17.63
CA PHE A 29 -1.31 12.36 17.83
C PHE A 29 -0.68 13.75 18.06
N THR A 30 0.07 13.88 19.13
CA THR A 30 0.76 15.14 19.48
C THR A 30 2.22 15.02 19.09
N VAL A 31 2.63 15.74 18.04
CA VAL A 31 4.03 15.78 17.60
C VAL A 31 4.89 16.32 18.75
N PRO A 32 5.95 15.63 19.18
CA PRO A 32 6.83 16.07 20.26
C PRO A 32 7.58 17.36 19.90
N SER A 33 8.04 18.08 20.92
CA SER A 33 8.97 19.19 20.70
C SER A 33 10.28 18.68 20.14
N THR A 34 10.99 19.55 19.42
CA THR A 34 12.32 19.21 18.87
C THR A 34 13.26 18.77 19.99
N PRO A 35 13.80 17.55 19.94
CA PRO A 35 14.71 17.06 20.96
C PRO A 35 16.07 17.76 20.86
N GLN A 36 16.81 17.76 21.95
CA GLN A 36 18.21 18.23 21.97
C GLN A 36 19.19 17.15 21.47
N SER A 37 18.70 15.94 21.23
CA SER A 37 19.46 14.78 20.79
C SER A 37 18.88 14.26 19.47
N TYR A 38 19.66 13.49 18.70
CA TYR A 38 19.19 12.92 17.43
C TYR A 38 18.28 11.70 17.60
N VAL A 39 18.25 11.12 18.81
CA VAL A 39 17.44 9.94 19.14
C VAL A 39 16.43 10.29 20.21
N LEU A 40 15.14 10.28 19.88
CA LEU A 40 14.05 10.38 20.83
C LEU A 40 13.34 9.03 20.91
N ASP A 41 13.38 8.40 22.08
CA ASP A 41 12.69 7.13 22.36
C ASP A 41 11.64 7.34 23.45
N GLU A 42 10.39 7.58 23.03
CA GLU A 42 9.21 7.66 23.91
C GLU A 42 8.55 6.30 24.11
N ALA A 43 8.90 5.31 23.28
CA ALA A 43 8.44 3.94 23.46
C ALA A 43 9.17 3.21 24.59
N GLY A 44 10.40 3.67 24.90
CA GLY A 44 11.24 3.08 25.95
C GLY A 44 11.79 1.70 25.57
N VAL A 45 12.04 1.48 24.28
CA VAL A 45 12.53 0.18 23.76
C VAL A 45 14.05 0.11 23.66
N LEU A 46 14.74 1.24 23.82
CA LEU A 46 16.20 1.32 23.79
C LEU A 46 16.77 1.45 25.20
N SER A 47 17.83 0.72 25.47
CA SER A 47 18.67 0.96 26.64
C SER A 47 19.49 2.26 26.49
N SER A 48 20.01 2.79 27.56
CA SER A 48 20.85 4.00 27.52
C SER A 48 22.10 3.83 26.68
N SER A 49 22.70 2.63 26.67
CA SER A 49 23.87 2.32 25.83
C SER A 49 23.52 2.28 24.36
N GLU A 50 22.40 1.65 23.99
CA GLU A 50 21.91 1.56 22.61
C GLU A 50 21.56 2.94 22.06
N LYS A 51 20.90 3.77 22.88
CA LYS A 51 20.63 5.16 22.52
C LYS A 51 21.94 5.91 22.25
N SER A 52 22.94 5.78 23.13
CA SER A 52 24.25 6.42 22.93
C SER A 52 24.94 5.93 21.65
N ASP A 53 24.88 4.65 21.34
CA ASP A 53 25.46 4.09 20.12
C ASP A 53 24.81 4.68 18.84
N LEU A 54 23.49 4.83 18.82
CA LEU A 54 22.76 5.47 17.73
C LEU A 54 23.11 6.95 17.62
N GLU A 55 23.18 7.68 18.73
CA GLU A 55 23.64 9.08 18.78
C GLU A 55 25.04 9.24 18.17
N ASN A 56 25.97 8.37 18.52
CA ASN A 56 27.32 8.39 17.98
C ASN A 56 27.34 8.13 16.46
N LEU A 57 26.52 7.20 15.98
CA LEU A 57 26.37 6.93 14.57
C LEU A 57 25.86 8.16 13.81
N LEU A 58 24.81 8.81 14.32
CA LEU A 58 24.16 9.96 13.69
C LEU A 58 25.08 11.20 13.70
N ASN A 59 25.72 11.47 14.83
CA ASN A 59 26.72 12.53 14.97
C ASN A 59 27.90 12.33 14.01
N GLY A 60 28.43 11.11 13.92
CA GLY A 60 29.51 10.77 13.01
C GLY A 60 29.13 10.98 11.54
N TRP A 61 27.91 10.63 11.16
CA TRP A 61 27.42 10.85 9.79
C TRP A 61 27.28 12.34 9.48
N GLN A 62 26.66 13.11 10.37
CA GLN A 62 26.52 14.56 10.20
C GLN A 62 27.89 15.26 10.12
N ALA A 63 28.84 14.88 10.96
CA ALA A 63 30.18 15.46 10.92
C ALA A 63 30.89 15.24 9.58
N GLN A 64 30.68 14.06 8.97
CA GLN A 64 31.33 13.69 7.69
C GLN A 64 30.62 14.26 6.47
N THR A 65 29.30 14.39 6.50
CA THR A 65 28.51 14.67 5.27
C THR A 65 27.75 15.99 5.31
N LYS A 66 27.62 16.60 6.48
CA LYS A 66 26.74 17.75 6.76
C LYS A 66 25.23 17.43 6.64
N ASN A 67 24.87 16.21 6.26
CA ASN A 67 23.48 15.79 6.28
C ASN A 67 23.03 15.53 7.72
N GLN A 68 21.76 15.77 7.99
CA GLN A 68 21.18 15.56 9.33
C GLN A 68 20.28 14.33 9.34
N ALA A 69 20.41 13.49 10.37
CA ALA A 69 19.50 12.39 10.57
C ALA A 69 19.00 12.31 12.01
N ALA A 70 17.77 11.84 12.18
CA ALA A 70 17.18 11.63 13.50
C ALA A 70 16.39 10.32 13.55
N VAL A 71 16.17 9.83 14.77
CA VAL A 71 15.38 8.64 15.07
C VAL A 71 14.31 9.01 16.08
N TYR A 72 13.08 8.63 15.80
CA TYR A 72 11.95 8.80 16.72
C TYR A 72 11.20 7.47 16.88
N LEU A 73 11.17 7.00 18.12
CA LEU A 73 10.44 5.78 18.50
C LEU A 73 9.33 6.16 19.47
N PHE A 74 8.12 5.74 19.17
CA PHE A 74 6.93 6.04 19.96
C PHE A 74 6.00 4.83 20.03
N LYS A 75 5.02 4.88 20.94
CA LYS A 75 4.17 3.73 21.22
C LYS A 75 3.14 3.48 20.11
N SER A 76 2.25 4.44 19.89
CA SER A 76 1.11 4.27 18.99
C SER A 76 0.87 5.48 18.10
N LEU A 77 0.26 5.22 16.96
CA LEU A 77 -0.14 6.23 15.96
C LEU A 77 -1.43 6.99 16.33
N ASP A 78 -2.17 6.53 17.33
CA ASP A 78 -3.42 7.16 17.79
C ASP A 78 -4.40 7.51 16.65
N ASN A 79 -4.62 6.57 15.73
CA ASN A 79 -5.44 6.67 14.51
C ASN A 79 -4.85 7.51 13.36
N GLU A 80 -3.64 8.01 13.48
CA GLU A 80 -2.92 8.65 12.38
C GLU A 80 -2.21 7.61 11.50
N THR A 81 -1.71 8.04 10.33
CA THR A 81 -0.84 7.20 9.50
C THR A 81 0.62 7.47 9.82
N ILE A 82 1.48 6.47 9.63
CA ILE A 82 2.92 6.65 9.88
C ILE A 82 3.53 7.71 8.97
N GLU A 83 2.98 7.87 7.74
CA GLU A 83 3.36 8.89 6.79
C GLU A 83 3.05 10.29 7.31
N THR A 84 1.83 10.50 7.83
CA THR A 84 1.41 11.78 8.40
C THR A 84 2.28 12.16 9.60
N VAL A 85 2.48 11.21 10.51
CA VAL A 85 3.32 11.42 11.70
C VAL A 85 4.76 11.75 11.32
N ALA A 86 5.36 10.97 10.41
CA ALA A 86 6.73 11.19 9.97
C ALA A 86 6.92 12.58 9.36
N LEU A 87 6.02 12.97 8.45
CA LEU A 87 6.07 14.28 7.80
C LEU A 87 5.92 15.42 8.81
N GLN A 88 4.95 15.31 9.74
CA GLN A 88 4.73 16.33 10.78
C GLN A 88 5.95 16.45 11.70
N VAL A 89 6.54 15.33 12.12
CA VAL A 89 7.76 15.32 12.95
C VAL A 89 8.92 15.92 12.18
N PHE A 90 9.14 15.51 10.93
CA PHE A 90 10.21 16.02 10.08
C PHE A 90 10.14 17.54 9.92
N GLN A 91 8.95 18.06 9.62
CA GLN A 91 8.70 19.49 9.45
C GLN A 91 8.83 20.27 10.77
N LYS A 92 8.24 19.75 11.86
CA LYS A 92 8.30 20.43 13.15
C LYS A 92 9.71 20.48 13.72
N TRP A 93 10.50 19.42 13.53
CA TRP A 93 11.90 19.39 13.93
C TRP A 93 12.80 20.18 12.98
N GLY A 94 12.36 20.40 11.73
CA GLY A 94 13.13 21.12 10.71
C GLY A 94 14.41 20.40 10.35
N LEU A 95 14.32 19.07 10.13
CA LEU A 95 15.48 18.23 9.82
C LEU A 95 16.13 18.62 8.49
N GLY A 96 17.45 18.76 8.50
CA GLY A 96 18.23 19.20 7.34
C GLY A 96 18.55 20.70 7.37
N GLU A 97 19.53 21.12 6.58
CA GLU A 97 19.87 22.53 6.41
C GLU A 97 18.90 23.21 5.47
N LYS A 98 18.49 24.43 5.83
CA LYS A 98 17.56 25.24 5.02
C LYS A 98 18.10 25.45 3.59
N GLY A 99 17.32 25.06 2.60
CA GLY A 99 17.68 25.18 1.18
C GLY A 99 18.59 24.07 0.66
N GLN A 100 19.14 23.22 1.53
CA GLN A 100 19.77 21.96 1.15
C GLN A 100 18.81 20.79 1.33
N ASP A 101 17.87 20.88 2.27
CA ASP A 101 16.83 19.90 2.56
C ASP A 101 17.39 18.47 2.73
N ASN A 102 18.58 18.38 3.36
CA ASN A 102 19.41 17.18 3.47
C ASN A 102 19.16 16.42 4.78
N GLY A 103 17.90 16.33 5.16
CA GLY A 103 17.43 15.63 6.35
C GLY A 103 17.02 14.19 6.06
N LEU A 104 17.18 13.29 7.05
CA LEU A 104 16.71 11.92 7.04
C LEU A 104 16.06 11.61 8.40
N LEU A 105 14.83 11.11 8.43
CA LEU A 105 14.16 10.75 9.66
C LEU A 105 13.71 9.29 9.63
N PHE A 106 14.13 8.53 10.64
CA PHE A 106 13.57 7.21 10.89
C PHE A 106 12.53 7.31 12.01
N VAL A 107 11.32 6.85 11.75
CA VAL A 107 10.25 6.76 12.76
C VAL A 107 9.74 5.35 12.89
N ALA A 108 9.37 4.92 14.11
CA ALA A 108 8.70 3.65 14.34
C ALA A 108 7.66 3.76 15.45
N ALA A 109 6.44 3.30 15.14
CA ALA A 109 5.33 3.09 16.07
C ALA A 109 5.36 1.62 16.52
N ILE A 110 5.78 1.39 17.75
CA ILE A 110 6.13 0.05 18.22
C ILE A 110 4.91 -0.86 18.38
N ASP A 111 3.83 -0.34 18.97
CA ASP A 111 2.60 -1.10 19.20
C ASP A 111 1.84 -1.39 17.89
N ASP A 112 1.91 -0.46 16.93
CA ASP A 112 1.30 -0.59 15.59
C ASP A 112 2.17 -1.40 14.62
N ARG A 113 3.41 -1.73 14.99
CA ARG A 113 4.39 -2.43 14.15
C ARG A 113 4.59 -1.77 12.80
N LYS A 114 4.74 -0.45 12.80
CA LYS A 114 4.97 0.35 11.59
C LYS A 114 6.21 1.19 11.73
N PHE A 115 6.95 1.29 10.64
CA PHE A 115 8.10 2.18 10.55
C PHE A 115 8.09 2.95 9.23
N ARG A 116 8.84 4.04 9.20
CA ARG A 116 9.04 4.85 8.02
C ARG A 116 10.43 5.47 8.00
N LEU A 117 10.99 5.57 6.82
CA LEU A 117 12.17 6.37 6.53
C LEU A 117 11.71 7.57 5.67
N GLU A 118 11.68 8.75 6.28
CA GLU A 118 11.32 10.00 5.62
C GLU A 118 12.59 10.66 5.11
N VAL A 119 12.57 11.08 3.83
CA VAL A 119 13.73 11.60 3.11
C VAL A 119 13.48 13.06 2.73
N GLY A 120 14.41 13.94 3.07
CA GLY A 120 14.37 15.34 2.66
C GLY A 120 14.63 15.50 1.17
N TYR A 121 14.09 16.52 0.55
CA TYR A 121 14.17 16.79 -0.90
C TYR A 121 15.60 16.74 -1.46
N GLY A 122 16.58 17.25 -0.70
CA GLY A 122 17.98 17.24 -1.14
C GLY A 122 18.63 15.87 -1.18
N LEU A 123 18.02 14.87 -0.57
CA LEU A 123 18.51 13.48 -0.56
C LEU A 123 17.75 12.54 -1.50
N GLU A 124 16.57 12.93 -2.02
CA GLU A 124 15.73 12.05 -2.87
C GLU A 124 16.44 11.60 -4.15
N GLY A 125 17.31 12.44 -4.71
CA GLY A 125 18.13 12.08 -5.86
C GLY A 125 19.15 10.97 -5.60
N ASN A 126 19.56 10.81 -4.34
CA ASN A 126 20.55 9.82 -3.90
C ASN A 126 19.90 8.61 -3.26
N LEU A 127 18.79 8.80 -2.55
CA LEU A 127 18.02 7.78 -1.88
C LEU A 127 16.55 7.87 -2.31
N THR A 128 16.19 7.11 -3.33
CA THR A 128 14.82 7.07 -3.85
C THR A 128 13.90 6.26 -2.95
N ASP A 129 12.57 6.45 -3.08
CA ASP A 129 11.56 5.71 -2.31
C ASP A 129 11.70 4.20 -2.45
N ILE A 130 12.03 3.71 -3.66
CA ILE A 130 12.24 2.29 -3.93
C ILE A 130 13.46 1.76 -3.17
N GLN A 131 14.55 2.53 -3.11
CA GLN A 131 15.74 2.17 -2.36
C GLN A 131 15.49 2.21 -0.86
N ALA A 132 14.78 3.24 -0.37
CA ALA A 132 14.35 3.35 1.03
C ALA A 132 13.47 2.14 1.42
N ARG A 133 12.51 1.75 0.57
CA ARG A 133 11.67 0.58 0.77
C ARG A 133 12.51 -0.70 0.92
N ARG A 134 13.44 -0.92 0.02
CA ARG A 134 14.30 -2.10 0.04
C ARG A 134 15.17 -2.15 1.29
N ILE A 135 15.70 -1.01 1.73
CA ILE A 135 16.46 -0.91 2.98
C ILE A 135 15.58 -1.32 4.17
N LEU A 136 14.36 -0.80 4.24
CA LEU A 136 13.43 -1.14 5.31
C LEU A 136 13.08 -2.64 5.30
N ASP A 137 12.74 -3.19 4.15
CA ASP A 137 12.32 -4.59 4.01
C ASP A 137 13.47 -5.59 4.27
N GLU A 138 14.70 -5.28 3.83
CA GLU A 138 15.85 -6.19 3.94
C GLU A 138 16.63 -6.03 5.23
N ASN A 139 16.73 -4.82 5.77
CA ASN A 139 17.60 -4.52 6.92
C ASN A 139 16.85 -4.27 8.23
N VAL A 140 15.68 -3.63 8.17
CA VAL A 140 14.94 -3.23 9.38
C VAL A 140 13.90 -4.27 9.76
N GLY A 141 13.00 -4.60 8.85
CA GLY A 141 11.85 -5.45 9.10
C GLY A 141 12.18 -6.81 9.74
N PRO A 142 13.17 -7.58 9.24
CA PRO A 142 13.55 -8.86 9.84
C PRO A 142 14.01 -8.73 11.28
N LEU A 143 14.85 -7.74 11.59
CA LEU A 143 15.37 -7.51 12.94
C LEU A 143 14.29 -7.00 13.90
N PHE A 144 13.36 -6.16 13.42
CA PHE A 144 12.23 -5.69 14.21
C PHE A 144 11.27 -6.81 14.57
N LYS A 145 11.04 -7.80 13.68
CA LYS A 145 10.28 -9.02 13.98
C LYS A 145 10.87 -9.83 15.13
N GLU A 146 12.20 -9.77 15.28
CA GLU A 146 12.94 -10.44 16.36
C GLU A 146 13.04 -9.58 17.64
N GLY A 147 12.48 -8.35 17.63
CA GLY A 147 12.60 -7.41 18.74
C GLY A 147 13.97 -6.72 18.85
N LYS A 148 14.82 -6.87 17.84
CA LYS A 148 16.18 -6.28 17.78
C LYS A 148 16.10 -4.88 17.16
N TYR A 149 15.48 -3.94 17.89
CA TYR A 149 15.20 -2.60 17.36
C TYR A 149 16.46 -1.81 17.04
N THR A 150 17.43 -1.80 17.95
CA THR A 150 18.69 -1.05 17.78
C THR A 150 19.47 -1.52 16.57
N GLU A 151 19.63 -2.84 16.43
CA GLU A 151 20.35 -3.44 15.30
C GLU A 151 19.64 -3.15 13.99
N GLY A 152 18.31 -3.21 13.97
CA GLY A 152 17.51 -2.90 12.79
C GLY A 152 17.69 -1.45 12.35
N ILE A 153 17.56 -0.50 13.28
CA ILE A 153 17.77 0.93 13.03
C ILE A 153 19.21 1.19 12.54
N LYS A 154 20.20 0.65 13.24
CA LYS A 154 21.62 0.81 12.90
C LYS A 154 21.94 0.25 11.53
N SER A 155 21.44 -0.95 11.21
CA SER A 155 21.62 -1.60 9.90
C SER A 155 20.97 -0.79 8.78
N GLY A 156 19.70 -0.39 8.95
CA GLY A 156 18.97 0.41 7.97
C GLY A 156 19.61 1.77 7.70
N LEU A 157 19.91 2.53 8.75
CA LEU A 157 20.55 3.84 8.63
C LEU A 157 21.95 3.75 8.03
N THR A 158 22.77 2.78 8.44
CA THR A 158 24.12 2.60 7.89
C THR A 158 24.06 2.33 6.39
N ARG A 159 23.10 1.51 5.93
CA ARG A 159 22.90 1.25 4.52
C ARG A 159 22.40 2.48 3.76
N ALA A 160 21.41 3.20 4.32
CA ALA A 160 20.92 4.46 3.77
C ALA A 160 22.07 5.47 3.60
N PHE A 161 22.92 5.61 4.60
CA PHE A 161 24.09 6.50 4.54
C PHE A 161 25.06 6.13 3.43
N ARG A 162 25.33 4.83 3.22
CA ARG A 162 26.20 4.38 2.12
C ARG A 162 25.60 4.68 0.75
N VAL A 163 24.29 4.50 0.60
CA VAL A 163 23.57 4.82 -0.64
C VAL A 163 23.61 6.32 -0.91
N ILE A 164 23.29 7.16 0.08
CA ILE A 164 23.35 8.63 -0.04
C ILE A 164 24.76 9.11 -0.40
N GLN A 165 25.81 8.47 0.13
CA GLN A 165 27.20 8.80 -0.19
C GLN A 165 27.69 8.23 -1.53
N GLY A 166 26.85 7.53 -2.29
CA GLY A 166 27.24 6.86 -3.54
C GLY A 166 28.20 5.69 -3.35
N LYS A 167 28.37 5.19 -2.09
CA LYS A 167 29.24 4.04 -1.77
C LYS A 167 28.55 2.69 -1.98
N GLU A 168 27.25 2.69 -2.12
CA GLU A 168 26.44 1.53 -2.42
C GLU A 168 25.38 1.89 -3.47
N PHE A 169 25.22 1.05 -4.49
CA PHE A 169 24.17 1.20 -5.48
C PHE A 169 23.09 0.14 -5.25
N ILE A 170 21.89 0.59 -4.94
CA ILE A 170 20.69 -0.27 -4.89
C ILE A 170 19.94 -0.01 -6.21
N PRO A 171 19.81 -1.00 -7.12
CA PRO A 171 19.07 -0.81 -8.36
C PRO A 171 17.64 -0.35 -8.09
N ASN A 172 17.18 0.63 -8.87
CA ASN A 172 15.79 1.10 -8.82
C ASN A 172 14.81 0.13 -9.51
N GLU A 173 15.29 -1.06 -9.86
CA GLU A 173 14.35 -2.10 -10.26
C GLU A 173 13.41 -2.32 -9.07
N SER A 174 12.17 -1.90 -9.27
CA SER A 174 11.10 -2.30 -8.36
C SER A 174 11.32 -3.77 -8.07
N ALA A 175 11.34 -4.14 -6.78
CA ALA A 175 11.35 -5.52 -6.36
C ALA A 175 10.05 -6.16 -6.89
N GLN A 176 10.05 -6.48 -8.17
CA GLN A 176 9.07 -7.31 -8.87
C GLN A 176 9.24 -8.77 -8.45
N ASN A 177 9.70 -8.95 -7.22
CA ASN A 177 9.62 -10.17 -6.44
C ASN A 177 8.86 -9.94 -5.12
N ASP A 178 7.92 -8.98 -5.09
CA ASP A 178 6.74 -9.15 -4.25
C ASP A 178 6.18 -10.48 -4.74
N GLY A 179 6.12 -11.48 -3.87
CA GLY A 179 5.66 -12.85 -4.17
C GLY A 179 4.29 -12.92 -4.85
N LYS A 180 4.11 -12.13 -5.91
CA LYS A 180 3.09 -12.33 -6.91
C LYS A 180 3.47 -13.64 -7.57
N PRO A 181 2.67 -14.68 -7.38
CA PRO A 181 2.88 -15.93 -8.07
C PRO A 181 3.04 -15.57 -9.54
N LYS A 182 4.19 -15.94 -10.13
CA LYS A 182 4.43 -15.83 -11.56
C LYS A 182 3.16 -16.25 -12.26
N GLY A 183 2.46 -15.27 -12.90
CA GLY A 183 1.37 -15.59 -13.81
C GLY A 183 0.20 -16.34 -13.20
N GLN A 184 -0.33 -15.96 -12.05
CA GLN A 184 -1.76 -16.19 -11.83
C GLN A 184 -2.49 -15.33 -12.86
N MET A 185 -2.53 -15.88 -14.08
CA MET A 185 -3.47 -15.45 -15.10
C MET A 185 -4.81 -15.42 -14.38
N ASN A 186 -5.33 -14.23 -14.20
CA ASN A 186 -6.53 -14.01 -13.39
C ASN A 186 -7.66 -14.77 -14.09
N TRP A 187 -7.98 -15.98 -13.60
CA TRP A 187 -8.97 -16.89 -14.17
C TRP A 187 -10.30 -16.20 -14.42
N PHE A 188 -10.56 -15.12 -13.69
CA PHE A 188 -11.70 -14.27 -13.86
C PHE A 188 -11.73 -13.57 -15.25
N TYR A 189 -10.59 -13.05 -15.71
CA TYR A 189 -10.52 -12.46 -17.06
C TYR A 189 -10.61 -13.50 -18.15
N LEU A 190 -10.03 -14.69 -17.96
CA LEU A 190 -10.18 -15.80 -18.91
C LEU A 190 -11.62 -16.31 -18.97
N PHE A 191 -12.29 -16.40 -17.83
CA PHE A 191 -13.70 -16.78 -17.76
C PHE A 191 -14.58 -15.77 -18.51
N TRP A 192 -14.38 -14.47 -18.27
CA TRP A 192 -15.11 -13.41 -18.97
C TRP A 192 -14.78 -13.34 -20.46
N LEU A 193 -13.53 -13.51 -20.85
CA LEU A 193 -13.10 -13.60 -22.24
C LEU A 193 -13.75 -14.81 -22.93
N GLY A 194 -13.77 -15.96 -22.26
CA GLY A 194 -14.45 -17.16 -22.72
C GLY A 194 -15.95 -16.94 -22.93
N LEU A 195 -16.63 -16.25 -21.99
CA LEU A 195 -18.05 -15.89 -22.13
C LEU A 195 -18.31 -14.96 -23.32
N VAL A 196 -17.44 -13.98 -23.55
CA VAL A 196 -17.56 -13.06 -24.69
C VAL A 196 -17.37 -13.83 -26.02
N ILE A 197 -16.35 -14.67 -26.09
CA ILE A 197 -16.07 -15.53 -27.25
C ILE A 197 -17.27 -16.45 -27.50
N LEU A 198 -17.79 -17.11 -26.46
CA LEU A 198 -18.95 -17.98 -26.55
C LEU A 198 -20.19 -17.24 -27.10
N ASN A 199 -20.43 -15.99 -26.65
CA ASN A 199 -21.52 -15.16 -27.13
C ASN A 199 -21.35 -14.77 -28.60
N ILE A 200 -20.15 -14.47 -29.04
CA ILE A 200 -19.84 -14.17 -30.45
C ILE A 200 -20.02 -15.42 -31.30
N LEU A 201 -19.51 -16.57 -30.86
CA LEU A 201 -19.67 -17.85 -31.54
C LEU A 201 -21.15 -18.24 -31.65
N ALA A 202 -21.95 -18.09 -30.57
CA ALA A 202 -23.37 -18.39 -30.59
C ALA A 202 -24.14 -17.55 -31.64
N ARG A 203 -23.72 -16.29 -31.82
CA ARG A 203 -24.35 -15.41 -32.87
C ARG A 203 -23.93 -15.76 -34.27
N VAL A 204 -22.72 -16.23 -34.48
CA VAL A 204 -22.18 -16.61 -35.79
C VAL A 204 -22.73 -17.99 -36.23
N LEU A 205 -22.68 -18.97 -35.32
CA LEU A 205 -23.13 -20.35 -35.54
C LEU A 205 -24.64 -20.47 -35.55
N GLY A 206 -25.37 -19.65 -34.81
CA GLY A 206 -26.88 -19.62 -34.84
C GLY A 206 -27.49 -19.29 -36.18
N LYS A 207 -26.71 -18.83 -37.19
CA LYS A 207 -27.12 -18.59 -38.56
C LYS A 207 -26.82 -19.76 -39.52
N SER A 208 -26.00 -20.71 -39.09
CA SER A 208 -25.65 -21.89 -39.93
C SER A 208 -26.39 -23.13 -39.44
N LYS A 209 -27.04 -23.86 -40.37
CA LYS A 209 -27.70 -25.14 -40.08
C LYS A 209 -26.71 -26.32 -39.91
N ALA A 210 -25.45 -26.05 -39.68
CA ALA A 210 -24.40 -27.06 -39.62
C ALA A 210 -24.19 -27.51 -38.17
N TRP A 211 -24.77 -28.62 -37.76
CA TRP A 211 -24.75 -29.23 -36.44
C TRP A 211 -23.35 -29.73 -35.98
N TRP A 212 -22.37 -29.77 -36.86
CA TRP A 212 -21.01 -30.26 -36.59
C TRP A 212 -19.97 -29.14 -36.34
N ALA A 213 -20.30 -27.91 -36.60
CA ALA A 213 -19.39 -26.78 -36.56
C ALA A 213 -18.84 -26.49 -35.13
N GLY A 214 -19.67 -26.68 -34.09
CA GLY A 214 -19.27 -26.54 -32.70
C GLY A 214 -18.23 -27.58 -32.28
N GLY A 215 -18.29 -28.79 -32.77
CA GLY A 215 -17.30 -29.83 -32.51
C GLY A 215 -15.94 -29.51 -33.12
N VAL A 216 -15.89 -28.96 -34.34
CA VAL A 216 -14.63 -28.54 -34.98
C VAL A 216 -13.98 -27.38 -34.23
N LEU A 217 -14.77 -26.39 -33.85
CA LEU A 217 -14.27 -25.25 -33.05
C LEU A 217 -13.78 -25.68 -31.67
N GLY A 218 -14.51 -26.58 -30.99
CA GLY A 218 -14.09 -27.15 -29.72
C GLY A 218 -12.76 -27.91 -29.83
N GLY A 219 -12.57 -28.65 -30.94
CA GLY A 219 -11.31 -29.35 -31.23
C GLY A 219 -10.13 -28.40 -31.44
N ILE A 220 -10.32 -27.32 -32.24
CA ILE A 220 -9.27 -26.31 -32.48
C ILE A 220 -8.85 -25.64 -31.16
N ILE A 221 -9.84 -25.22 -30.34
CA ILE A 221 -9.57 -24.60 -29.04
C ILE A 221 -8.87 -25.60 -28.12
N GLY A 222 -9.27 -26.87 -28.13
CA GLY A 222 -8.64 -27.94 -27.35
C GLY A 222 -7.17 -28.14 -27.71
N VAL A 223 -6.82 -28.13 -28.99
CA VAL A 223 -5.42 -28.24 -29.45
C VAL A 223 -4.60 -27.04 -29.01
N VAL A 224 -5.14 -25.81 -29.08
CA VAL A 224 -4.45 -24.60 -28.62
C VAL A 224 -4.18 -24.66 -27.11
N ILE A 225 -5.15 -25.11 -26.33
CA ILE A 225 -4.98 -25.24 -24.87
C ILE A 225 -3.99 -26.37 -24.54
N ASP A 226 -4.02 -27.49 -25.26
CA ASP A 226 -3.06 -28.58 -25.10
C ASP A 226 -1.62 -28.13 -25.37
N LEU A 227 -1.40 -27.35 -26.43
CA LEU A 227 -0.09 -26.76 -26.73
C LEU A 227 0.42 -25.82 -25.64
N LEU A 228 -0.48 -25.17 -24.88
CA LEU A 228 -0.14 -24.25 -23.80
C LEU A 228 0.03 -24.95 -22.44
N THR A 229 -0.70 -26.04 -22.20
CA THR A 229 -0.78 -26.70 -20.88
C THR A 229 -0.20 -28.11 -20.86
N GLY A 230 -0.02 -28.75 -22.02
CA GLY A 230 0.41 -30.12 -22.14
C GLY A 230 -0.63 -31.15 -21.65
N TRP A 231 -1.88 -30.76 -21.49
CA TRP A 231 -2.95 -31.63 -20.96
C TRP A 231 -3.87 -32.14 -22.06
N TRP A 232 -3.43 -33.16 -22.78
CA TRP A 232 -4.10 -33.74 -23.93
C TRP A 232 -5.57 -34.20 -23.72
N PRO A 233 -6.07 -34.59 -22.51
CA PRO A 233 -7.48 -35.01 -22.33
C PRO A 233 -8.48 -33.89 -22.54
N ILE A 234 -8.06 -32.61 -22.58
CA ILE A 234 -8.94 -31.47 -22.79
C ILE A 234 -9.54 -31.43 -24.22
N ILE A 235 -8.83 -32.00 -25.20
CA ILE A 235 -9.24 -32.01 -26.61
C ILE A 235 -10.58 -32.74 -26.80
N PRO A 236 -10.71 -34.06 -26.41
CA PRO A 236 -11.96 -34.77 -26.59
C PRO A 236 -13.10 -34.17 -25.74
N ILE A 237 -12.81 -33.62 -24.57
CA ILE A 237 -13.80 -32.98 -23.72
C ILE A 237 -14.42 -31.75 -24.41
N LEU A 238 -13.60 -30.90 -25.02
CA LEU A 238 -14.07 -29.70 -25.74
C LEU A 238 -14.79 -30.02 -27.03
N ILE A 239 -14.40 -31.09 -27.72
CA ILE A 239 -15.16 -31.57 -28.89
C ILE A 239 -16.56 -32.00 -28.48
N VAL A 240 -16.70 -32.81 -27.43
CA VAL A 240 -18.01 -33.28 -26.94
C VAL A 240 -18.87 -32.12 -26.45
N LEU A 241 -18.28 -31.18 -25.71
CA LEU A 241 -18.99 -29.97 -25.25
C LEU A 241 -19.43 -29.08 -26.43
N GLY A 242 -18.62 -28.91 -27.46
CA GLY A 242 -18.95 -28.17 -28.65
C GLY A 242 -20.13 -28.81 -29.45
N LEU A 243 -20.13 -30.13 -29.59
CA LEU A 243 -21.22 -30.87 -30.21
C LEU A 243 -22.52 -30.81 -29.37
N LEU A 244 -22.40 -30.93 -28.06
CA LEU A 244 -23.54 -30.83 -27.14
C LEU A 244 -24.17 -29.44 -27.19
N PHE A 245 -23.35 -28.41 -27.22
CA PHE A 245 -23.78 -27.01 -27.33
C PHE A 245 -24.52 -26.77 -28.64
N ASP A 246 -23.98 -27.24 -29.77
CA ASP A 246 -24.58 -27.14 -31.08
C ASP A 246 -25.94 -27.88 -31.15
N TYR A 247 -26.01 -29.05 -30.52
CA TYR A 247 -27.24 -29.83 -30.40
C TYR A 247 -28.35 -29.06 -29.63
N ILE A 248 -27.99 -28.44 -28.49
CA ILE A 248 -28.93 -27.67 -27.67
C ILE A 248 -29.39 -26.42 -28.38
N VAL A 249 -28.48 -25.68 -29.03
CA VAL A 249 -28.79 -24.45 -29.76
C VAL A 249 -29.64 -24.74 -31.02
N SER A 250 -29.37 -25.85 -31.70
CA SER A 250 -30.14 -26.30 -32.86
C SER A 250 -31.59 -26.68 -32.52
N LYS A 251 -31.84 -27.16 -31.28
CA LYS A 251 -33.18 -27.61 -30.83
C LYS A 251 -34.03 -26.46 -30.29
N HIS A 252 -33.43 -25.30 -29.94
CA HIS A 252 -34.14 -24.12 -29.42
C HIS A 252 -33.67 -22.86 -30.15
N PRO A 253 -34.16 -22.58 -31.39
CA PRO A 253 -33.80 -21.35 -32.07
C PRO A 253 -34.30 -20.14 -31.26
N PRO A 254 -33.46 -19.14 -30.98
CA PRO A 254 -33.90 -17.94 -30.28
C PRO A 254 -34.93 -17.20 -31.11
N LYS A 255 -36.13 -16.96 -30.56
CA LYS A 255 -37.18 -16.12 -31.16
C LYS A 255 -36.62 -14.71 -31.36
N SER A 256 -36.60 -14.28 -32.60
CA SER A 256 -36.26 -12.92 -32.98
C SER A 256 -37.29 -11.95 -32.38
N GLY A 257 -36.84 -11.10 -31.48
CA GLY A 257 -37.64 -10.03 -30.90
C GLY A 257 -36.77 -8.85 -30.51
N GLY A 258 -36.82 -7.78 -31.29
CA GLY A 258 -36.82 -6.37 -30.87
C GLY A 258 -35.55 -5.75 -30.26
N ARG A 259 -35.01 -4.81 -31.06
CA ARG A 259 -34.16 -3.64 -30.70
C ARG A 259 -34.32 -3.10 -29.30
N HIS A 260 -33.17 -2.75 -28.69
CA HIS A 260 -32.72 -1.51 -28.02
C HIS A 260 -31.49 -1.88 -27.21
N GLY A 261 -30.34 -1.36 -27.37
CA GLY A 261 -29.75 -0.05 -27.25
C GLY A 261 -29.47 0.27 -25.79
N GLY A 262 -28.21 0.28 -25.38
CA GLY A 262 -27.87 0.78 -24.03
C GLY A 262 -26.53 0.27 -23.52
N MET A 263 -25.45 0.87 -24.01
CA MET A 263 -24.11 0.71 -23.46
C MET A 263 -24.00 1.69 -22.29
N ILE A 264 -23.81 1.20 -21.07
CA ILE A 264 -23.52 2.06 -19.91
C ILE A 264 -22.10 1.75 -19.45
N TRP A 265 -21.23 2.72 -19.65
CA TRP A 265 -19.91 2.80 -19.04
C TRP A 265 -20.01 3.71 -17.81
N PRO A 266 -19.51 3.33 -16.64
CA PRO A 266 -19.22 4.31 -15.61
C PRO A 266 -17.73 4.67 -15.65
N ILE A 267 -17.48 5.93 -15.92
CA ILE A 267 -16.21 6.60 -15.78
C ILE A 267 -16.09 7.02 -14.31
N PHE A 268 -15.02 6.63 -13.64
CA PHE A 268 -14.62 7.23 -12.36
C PHE A 268 -13.35 8.06 -12.57
N PHE A 269 -13.53 9.36 -12.51
CA PHE A 269 -12.49 10.38 -12.30
C PHE A 269 -12.73 11.06 -10.94
N GLY A 270 -11.64 11.36 -10.25
CA GLY A 270 -11.56 12.34 -9.17
C GLY A 270 -10.21 12.22 -8.48
N GLY A 271 -9.24 13.11 -8.55
CA GLY A 271 -9.22 14.52 -8.18
C GLY A 271 -9.08 14.66 -6.67
N GLY A 272 -8.03 15.09 -6.06
CA GLY A 272 -7.09 16.16 -6.17
C GLY A 272 -7.17 17.06 -4.93
N GLY A 273 -6.07 17.62 -4.42
CA GLY A 273 -6.08 18.78 -3.52
C GLY A 273 -5.26 18.56 -2.22
N HIS A 274 -4.22 19.16 -2.05
CA HIS A 274 -3.65 20.47 -1.72
C HIS A 274 -3.60 20.81 -0.25
N GLY A 275 -2.42 21.18 0.20
CA GLY A 275 -2.04 22.38 0.97
C GLY A 275 -1.73 22.07 2.42
N GLY A 276 -0.65 22.46 2.99
CA GLY A 276 0.11 23.63 3.11
C GLY A 276 0.50 23.89 4.55
N SER A 277 1.78 23.95 4.83
CA SER A 277 2.57 25.03 5.39
C SER A 277 2.68 25.25 6.89
N SER A 278 3.92 25.31 7.31
CA SER A 278 4.65 26.14 8.33
C SER A 278 4.63 25.63 9.77
N GLY A 279 5.68 25.63 10.53
CA GLY A 279 7.05 26.07 10.48
C GLY A 279 7.66 26.04 11.88
N GLY A 280 8.94 25.82 11.96
CA GLY A 280 9.74 26.35 13.06
C GLY A 280 10.40 25.43 14.05
N GLY A 281 11.67 25.12 13.88
CA GLY A 281 12.77 25.44 14.78
C GLY A 281 13.39 24.32 15.61
N GLY A 282 14.64 23.98 15.23
CA GLY A 282 15.57 23.23 16.05
C GLY A 282 16.62 22.43 15.30
N PHE A 283 16.33 21.96 14.16
CA PHE A 283 17.25 21.51 13.12
C PHE A 283 17.38 22.62 12.08
N GLY A 284 18.22 22.47 11.07
CA GLY A 284 18.59 23.52 10.17
C GLY A 284 17.47 24.06 9.24
N GLY A 285 16.23 23.61 9.41
CA GLY A 285 15.06 24.13 8.66
C GLY A 285 14.88 23.54 7.26
N GLY A 286 15.37 22.31 7.05
CA GLY A 286 15.11 21.53 5.83
C GLY A 286 13.65 21.09 5.70
N SER A 287 13.25 20.73 4.48
CA SER A 287 11.90 20.30 4.13
C SER A 287 11.88 18.93 3.45
N SER A 288 10.78 18.23 3.62
CA SER A 288 10.44 16.99 2.90
C SER A 288 9.03 17.15 2.33
N GLY A 289 8.80 16.57 1.15
CA GLY A 289 7.49 16.48 0.52
C GLY A 289 6.78 15.15 0.73
N GLY A 290 7.28 14.34 1.68
CA GLY A 290 6.78 13.00 1.90
C GLY A 290 7.54 11.93 1.11
N GLY A 291 8.72 12.25 0.60
CA GLY A 291 9.65 11.26 0.05
C GLY A 291 10.07 10.24 1.11
N GLY A 292 10.47 9.05 0.65
CA GLY A 292 10.83 7.95 1.52
C GLY A 292 9.86 6.77 1.45
N SER A 293 9.91 5.88 2.41
CA SER A 293 9.10 4.66 2.37
C SER A 293 8.66 4.19 3.75
N SER A 294 7.53 3.51 3.79
CA SER A 294 6.97 2.90 5.00
C SER A 294 6.97 1.37 4.92
N GLY A 295 6.95 0.71 6.05
CA GLY A 295 6.84 -0.73 6.17
C GLY A 295 6.20 -1.15 7.48
N SER A 296 6.04 -2.47 7.65
CA SER A 296 5.51 -3.09 8.87
C SER A 296 6.28 -4.39 9.14
N TRP A 297 6.22 -4.85 10.41
CA TRP A 297 6.88 -6.09 10.83
C TRP A 297 5.99 -6.97 11.70
#